data_6fe789d142a6192898525ba6bff2f332
#
_entry.id   6fe789d142a6192898525ba6bff2f332
#
_cell.length_a   1.000
_cell.length_b   1.000
_cell.length_c   1.000
_cell.angle_alpha   90.00
_cell.angle_beta   90.00
_cell.angle_gamma   90.00
#
_symmetry.space_group_name_H-M   'P 1'
#
loop_
_entity.id
_entity.type
_entity.pdbx_description
1 polymer ?
#
loop_
_entity_poly.entity_id
_entity_poly.type
_entity_poly.pdbx_seq_one_letter_code
_entity_poly.pdbx_strand_id
1 'polypeptide(L)'
;DIVRKLLHLPNAHIFTMGVVLAALCLGVGVTIIRREDQLVGPDEPPEAKEQEARVERKPPLQAIREVAREPTLWRLLVLIGLILGVRAVYAYLYLLMPKYWLRTIGPDAAIGTLNAINPIGIVIGLILFIPIANKFNVFSMLVYGAMVSAFSLFPLALPWQWYGADIARAHYLMALASMVIVTVGEVAWSPKLYEYTAAIAPRGQEGVYLGLSLIPWFVAKTLVSAFSGHMLEYWSPEKVSVGGVSLPLQQALLQNQIPYWHGPAAMWLVLGGYALAGCVIAMLLRGWLTRGAHWKAAPPA
;
A
#
# COMPACT_ATOMS: atom_id res chain seq x y z
N ASP A 1 -1.91 -21.68 0.06
CA ASP A 1 -2.93 -22.71 -0.18
C ASP A 1 -2.57 -23.65 -1.33
N ILE A 2 -2.15 -23.13 -2.51
CA ILE A 2 -1.74 -23.98 -3.65
C ILE A 2 -0.55 -24.85 -3.26
N VAL A 3 0.52 -24.28 -2.70
CA VAL A 3 1.73 -25.00 -2.28
C VAL A 3 1.40 -26.01 -1.17
N ARG A 4 0.53 -25.66 -0.21
CA ARG A 4 0.10 -26.54 0.86
C ARG A 4 -0.71 -27.72 0.34
N LYS A 5 -1.67 -27.46 -0.58
CA LYS A 5 -2.51 -28.51 -1.18
C LYS A 5 -1.72 -29.41 -2.14
N LEU A 6 -0.74 -28.86 -2.88
CA LEU A 6 0.07 -29.59 -3.86
C LEU A 6 1.16 -30.43 -3.21
N LEU A 7 1.78 -29.92 -2.12
CA LEU A 7 2.94 -30.55 -1.50
C LEU A 7 2.60 -31.26 -0.17
N HIS A 8 1.37 -31.21 0.31
CA HIS A 8 0.90 -31.77 1.60
C HIS A 8 1.80 -31.38 2.80
N LEU A 9 2.41 -30.19 2.76
CA LEU A 9 3.38 -29.77 3.77
C LEU A 9 2.68 -29.17 5.00
N PRO A 10 3.11 -29.53 6.23
CA PRO A 10 2.66 -28.88 7.46
C PRO A 10 2.99 -27.39 7.47
N ASN A 11 2.21 -26.59 8.21
CA ASN A 11 2.38 -25.13 8.31
C ASN A 11 3.81 -24.70 8.73
N ALA A 12 4.52 -25.55 9.49
CA ALA A 12 5.91 -25.31 9.91
C ALA A 12 6.87 -25.13 8.71
N HIS A 13 6.64 -25.83 7.60
CA HIS A 13 7.50 -25.72 6.42
C HIS A 13 7.36 -24.38 5.68
N ILE A 14 6.23 -23.69 5.83
CA ILE A 14 6.06 -22.35 5.28
C ILE A 14 7.04 -21.36 5.94
N PHE A 15 7.20 -21.45 7.27
CA PHE A 15 8.18 -20.63 8.00
C PHE A 15 9.60 -21.00 7.62
N THR A 16 9.90 -22.30 7.46
CA THR A 16 11.22 -22.77 7.03
C THR A 16 11.56 -22.25 5.63
N MET A 17 10.63 -22.30 4.69
CA MET A 17 10.80 -21.71 3.34
C MET A 17 11.07 -20.20 3.41
N GLY A 18 10.35 -19.47 4.28
CA GLY A 18 10.57 -18.05 4.51
C GLY A 18 11.98 -17.75 5.03
N VAL A 19 12.46 -18.54 5.99
CA VAL A 19 13.82 -18.42 6.55
C VAL A 19 14.88 -18.73 5.50
N VAL A 20 14.71 -19.80 4.71
CA VAL A 20 15.64 -20.17 3.63
C VAL A 20 15.69 -19.07 2.57
N LEU A 21 14.53 -18.53 2.15
CA LEU A 21 14.48 -17.45 1.17
C LEU A 21 15.15 -16.18 1.72
N ALA A 22 14.90 -15.82 2.97
CA ALA A 22 15.55 -14.68 3.62
C ALA A 22 17.08 -14.86 3.72
N ALA A 23 17.56 -16.07 4.05
CA ALA A 23 18.97 -16.38 4.09
C ALA A 23 19.62 -16.32 2.69
N LEU A 24 18.92 -16.79 1.66
CA LEU A 24 19.37 -16.65 0.25
C LEU A 24 19.44 -15.18 -0.17
N CYS A 25 18.42 -14.38 0.12
CA CYS A 25 18.42 -12.94 -0.16
C CYS A 25 19.57 -12.23 0.57
N LEU A 26 19.81 -12.57 1.84
CA LEU A 26 20.93 -12.02 2.59
C LEU A 26 22.28 -12.46 1.98
N GLY A 27 22.42 -13.73 1.61
CA GLY A 27 23.63 -14.25 0.95
C GLY A 27 23.91 -13.54 -0.38
N VAL A 28 22.89 -13.38 -1.22
CA VAL A 28 22.99 -12.62 -2.48
C VAL A 28 23.32 -11.16 -2.19
N GLY A 29 22.65 -10.51 -1.24
CA GLY A 29 22.92 -9.14 -0.84
C GLY A 29 24.37 -8.94 -0.40
N VAL A 30 24.87 -9.78 0.51
CA VAL A 30 26.26 -9.70 0.99
C VAL A 30 27.28 -9.96 -0.12
N THR A 31 27.01 -10.89 -1.06
CA THR A 31 27.94 -11.19 -2.15
C THR A 31 27.98 -10.12 -3.24
N ILE A 32 26.83 -9.50 -3.53
CA ILE A 32 26.74 -8.45 -4.58
C ILE A 32 27.18 -7.10 -4.02
N ILE A 33 26.79 -6.73 -2.78
CA ILE A 33 27.06 -5.43 -2.16
C ILE A 33 28.46 -5.36 -1.55
N ARG A 34 29.23 -6.45 -1.55
CA ARG A 34 30.58 -6.50 -0.98
C ARG A 34 31.59 -5.55 -1.67
N ARG A 35 31.20 -4.90 -2.76
CA ARG A 35 32.00 -3.91 -3.50
C ARG A 35 31.17 -2.63 -3.67
N GLU A 36 30.96 -1.90 -2.57
CA GLU A 36 30.32 -0.57 -2.61
C GLU A 36 31.03 0.37 -3.59
N ASP A 37 32.34 0.25 -3.72
CA ASP A 37 33.21 1.03 -4.62
C ASP A 37 32.84 0.84 -6.12
N GLN A 38 32.12 -0.23 -6.49
CA GLN A 38 31.67 -0.50 -7.88
C GLN A 38 30.23 -0.06 -8.16
N LEU A 39 29.48 0.30 -7.12
CA LEU A 39 28.11 0.83 -7.28
C LEU A 39 28.07 2.33 -7.52
N VAL A 40 29.15 3.03 -7.20
CA VAL A 40 29.34 4.45 -7.55
C VAL A 40 29.71 4.50 -9.02
N GLY A 41 28.78 4.94 -9.88
CA GLY A 41 29.02 5.05 -11.31
C GLY A 41 30.23 5.93 -11.62
N PRO A 42 30.97 5.67 -12.72
CA PRO A 42 32.14 6.46 -13.11
C PRO A 42 31.81 7.91 -13.43
N ASP A 43 30.52 8.27 -13.55
CA ASP A 43 30.03 9.55 -14.07
C ASP A 43 29.69 10.59 -12.96
N GLU A 44 29.90 10.29 -11.68
CA GLU A 44 29.77 11.34 -10.66
C GLU A 44 30.99 12.28 -10.69
N PRO A 45 30.73 13.61 -10.87
CA PRO A 45 31.80 14.57 -10.86
C PRO A 45 32.61 14.47 -9.56
N PRO A 46 33.94 14.65 -9.59
CA PRO A 46 34.82 14.63 -8.40
C PRO A 46 34.32 15.57 -7.28
N GLU A 47 33.66 16.66 -7.66
CA GLU A 47 33.06 17.63 -6.75
C GLU A 47 31.91 17.08 -5.90
N ALA A 48 31.15 16.10 -6.43
CA ALA A 48 30.09 15.44 -5.68
C ALA A 48 30.64 14.55 -4.56
N LYS A 49 31.74 13.84 -4.84
CA LYS A 49 32.42 12.98 -3.84
C LYS A 49 33.11 13.82 -2.74
N GLU A 50 33.65 14.98 -3.09
CA GLU A 50 34.21 15.89 -2.09
C GLU A 50 33.13 16.56 -1.24
N GLN A 51 31.95 16.83 -1.80
CA GLN A 51 30.82 17.36 -1.05
C GLN A 51 30.23 16.33 -0.10
N GLU A 52 30.11 15.08 -0.50
CA GLU A 52 29.66 13.97 0.38
C GLU A 52 30.65 13.71 1.52
N ALA A 53 31.97 13.81 1.25
CA ALA A 53 33.00 13.67 2.27
C ALA A 53 33.02 14.86 3.25
N ARG A 54 32.54 16.03 2.84
CA ARG A 54 32.43 17.25 3.67
C ARG A 54 31.13 17.38 4.43
N VAL A 55 30.11 16.50 4.18
CA VAL A 55 28.90 16.45 5.01
C VAL A 55 29.32 15.95 6.37
N GLU A 56 29.60 16.85 7.28
CA GLU A 56 29.80 16.56 8.70
C GLU A 56 28.62 15.70 9.18
N ARG A 57 28.90 14.48 9.59
CA ARG A 57 27.87 13.57 10.12
C ARG A 57 27.35 14.15 11.43
N LYS A 58 26.35 15.03 11.32
CA LYS A 58 25.71 15.64 12.48
C LYS A 58 25.06 14.59 13.36
N PRO A 59 25.07 14.75 14.68
CA PRO A 59 24.35 13.86 15.58
C PRO A 59 22.89 13.74 15.14
N PRO A 60 22.27 12.52 15.18
CA PRO A 60 20.93 12.26 14.64
C PRO A 60 19.86 13.24 15.17
N LEU A 61 19.94 13.63 16.44
CA LEU A 61 18.99 14.57 17.06
C LEU A 61 19.12 15.99 16.49
N GLN A 62 20.34 16.45 16.16
CA GLN A 62 20.54 17.75 15.54
C GLN A 62 20.04 17.75 14.09
N ALA A 63 20.31 16.68 13.33
CA ALA A 63 19.79 16.50 11.99
C ALA A 63 18.25 16.52 11.96
N ILE A 64 17.59 15.79 12.86
CA ILE A 64 16.13 15.80 13.00
C ILE A 64 15.60 17.20 13.34
N ARG A 65 16.26 17.93 14.25
CA ARG A 65 15.84 19.28 14.64
C ARG A 65 15.98 20.30 13.51
N GLU A 66 17.03 20.19 12.70
CA GLU A 66 17.23 21.04 11.52
C GLU A 66 16.18 20.73 10.46
N VAL A 67 15.99 19.45 10.15
CA VAL A 67 14.96 18.99 9.20
C VAL A 67 13.56 19.43 9.62
N ALA A 68 13.24 19.38 10.93
CA ALA A 68 11.94 19.80 11.46
C ALA A 68 11.63 21.30 11.23
N ARG A 69 12.62 22.11 10.99
CA ARG A 69 12.45 23.55 10.66
C ARG A 69 12.25 23.83 9.18
N GLU A 70 12.52 22.83 8.33
CA GLU A 70 12.41 22.96 6.89
C GLU A 70 10.95 22.95 6.42
N PRO A 71 10.50 23.95 5.64
CA PRO A 71 9.12 23.95 5.10
C PRO A 71 8.84 22.76 4.19
N THR A 72 9.84 22.17 3.56
CA THR A 72 9.75 21.00 2.70
C THR A 72 9.34 19.75 3.46
N LEU A 73 9.79 19.59 4.71
CA LEU A 73 9.34 18.50 5.57
C LEU A 73 7.82 18.58 5.82
N TRP A 74 7.31 19.77 6.14
CA TRP A 74 5.88 19.93 6.41
C TRP A 74 5.03 19.63 5.18
N ARG A 75 5.49 19.98 3.98
CA ARG A 75 4.82 19.59 2.72
C ARG A 75 4.79 18.08 2.53
N LEU A 76 5.91 17.40 2.80
CA LEU A 76 5.97 15.94 2.79
C LEU A 76 4.99 15.35 3.79
N LEU A 77 5.00 15.81 5.04
CA LEU A 77 4.13 15.29 6.09
C LEU A 77 2.64 15.51 5.77
N VAL A 78 2.28 16.67 5.20
CA VAL A 78 0.90 16.93 4.75
C VAL A 78 0.53 15.98 3.61
N LEU A 79 1.38 15.82 2.59
CA LEU A 79 1.10 14.88 1.50
C LEU A 79 0.91 13.46 2.03
N ILE A 80 1.80 13.02 2.91
CA ILE A 80 1.74 11.68 3.50
C ILE A 80 0.49 11.53 4.37
N GLY A 81 0.11 12.55 5.14
CA GLY A 81 -1.14 12.59 5.89
C GLY A 81 -2.36 12.48 4.99
N LEU A 82 -2.37 13.17 3.86
CA LEU A 82 -3.44 13.09 2.87
C LEU A 82 -3.56 11.71 2.23
N ILE A 83 -2.45 11.06 1.91
CA ILE A 83 -2.46 9.71 1.34
C ILE A 83 -2.45 8.60 2.41
N LEU A 84 -2.61 8.95 3.70
CA LEU A 84 -2.67 7.97 4.79
C LEU A 84 -3.80 6.96 4.58
N GLY A 85 -4.94 7.42 4.04
CA GLY A 85 -6.05 6.54 3.66
C GLY A 85 -5.65 5.48 2.64
N VAL A 86 -4.84 5.84 1.64
CA VAL A 86 -4.30 4.88 0.66
C VAL A 86 -3.34 3.89 1.33
N ARG A 87 -2.50 4.35 2.25
CA ARG A 87 -1.65 3.46 3.06
C ARG A 87 -2.48 2.50 3.90
N ALA A 88 -3.63 2.96 4.44
CA ALA A 88 -4.55 2.11 5.18
C ALA A 88 -5.18 1.01 4.30
N VAL A 89 -5.43 1.26 3.00
CA VAL A 89 -5.92 0.22 2.07
C VAL A 89 -5.00 -1.00 2.11
N TYR A 90 -3.69 -0.80 2.09
CA TYR A 90 -2.73 -1.92 2.17
C TYR A 90 -2.72 -2.61 3.52
N ALA A 91 -2.96 -1.89 4.61
CA ALA A 91 -3.12 -2.52 5.91
C ALA A 91 -4.42 -3.35 5.96
N TYR A 92 -5.49 -2.92 5.29
CA TYR A 92 -6.74 -3.70 5.18
C TYR A 92 -6.54 -5.03 4.47
N LEU A 93 -5.67 -5.11 3.44
CA LEU A 93 -5.39 -6.36 2.71
C LEU A 93 -4.99 -7.51 3.66
N TYR A 94 -4.23 -7.20 4.69
CA TYR A 94 -3.68 -8.21 5.60
C TYR A 94 -4.44 -8.34 6.92
N LEU A 95 -5.10 -7.28 7.37
CA LEU A 95 -5.71 -7.23 8.70
C LEU A 95 -7.24 -7.42 8.66
N LEU A 96 -7.90 -6.78 7.71
CA LEU A 96 -9.37 -6.72 7.64
C LEU A 96 -9.93 -7.71 6.61
N MET A 97 -9.41 -7.69 5.38
CA MET A 97 -9.92 -8.48 4.27
C MET A 97 -9.93 -9.99 4.50
N PRO A 98 -8.90 -10.62 5.11
CA PRO A 98 -8.94 -12.06 5.35
C PRO A 98 -10.13 -12.50 6.22
N LYS A 99 -10.43 -11.72 7.28
CA LYS A 99 -11.59 -12.01 8.13
C LYS A 99 -12.91 -11.72 7.43
N TYR A 100 -12.98 -10.65 6.65
CA TYR A 100 -14.13 -10.32 5.82
C TYR A 100 -14.42 -11.45 4.81
N TRP A 101 -13.40 -11.96 4.10
CA TRP A 101 -13.57 -13.06 3.15
C TRP A 101 -14.04 -14.35 3.79
N LEU A 102 -13.53 -14.70 4.98
CA LEU A 102 -14.02 -15.86 5.73
C LEU A 102 -15.52 -15.74 6.08
N ARG A 103 -16.00 -14.53 6.34
CA ARG A 103 -17.40 -14.28 6.71
C ARG A 103 -18.35 -14.19 5.51
N THR A 104 -17.84 -13.84 4.32
CA THR A 104 -18.64 -13.60 3.11
C THR A 104 -18.49 -14.70 2.05
N ILE A 105 -17.28 -15.24 1.86
CA ILE A 105 -17.00 -16.33 0.93
C ILE A 105 -17.16 -17.68 1.64
N GLY A 106 -16.75 -17.76 2.91
CA GLY A 106 -16.82 -18.97 3.72
C GLY A 106 -15.46 -19.51 4.14
N PRO A 107 -15.43 -20.63 4.90
CA PRO A 107 -14.21 -21.21 5.46
C PRO A 107 -13.21 -21.69 4.40
N ASP A 108 -13.68 -21.99 3.19
CA ASP A 108 -12.86 -22.44 2.06
C ASP A 108 -12.30 -21.29 1.23
N ALA A 109 -12.44 -20.03 1.68
CA ALA A 109 -11.90 -18.88 1.00
C ALA A 109 -10.40 -19.04 0.77
N ALA A 110 -9.95 -18.91 -0.49
CA ALA A 110 -8.55 -19.03 -0.90
C ALA A 110 -7.75 -17.76 -0.55
N ILE A 111 -7.68 -17.44 0.75
CA ILE A 111 -7.06 -16.19 1.26
C ILE A 111 -5.63 -16.02 0.77
N GLY A 112 -4.82 -17.10 0.83
CA GLY A 112 -3.44 -17.06 0.38
C GLY A 112 -3.32 -16.74 -1.11
N THR A 113 -4.20 -17.30 -1.94
CA THR A 113 -4.24 -17.02 -3.38
C THR A 113 -4.64 -15.58 -3.66
N LEU A 114 -5.69 -15.06 -3.00
CA LEU A 114 -6.11 -13.68 -3.14
C LEU A 114 -5.00 -12.70 -2.72
N ASN A 115 -4.35 -12.95 -1.59
CA ASN A 115 -3.25 -12.10 -1.11
C ASN A 115 -1.98 -12.21 -1.98
N ALA A 116 -1.76 -13.30 -2.70
CA ALA A 116 -0.61 -13.47 -3.59
C ALA A 116 -0.72 -12.62 -4.88
N ILE A 117 -1.92 -12.23 -5.28
CA ILE A 117 -2.15 -11.41 -6.48
C ILE A 117 -1.37 -10.09 -6.42
N ASN A 118 -1.40 -9.42 -5.28
CA ASN A 118 -0.74 -8.13 -5.12
C ASN A 118 0.79 -8.23 -5.26
N PRO A 119 1.55 -9.00 -4.47
CA PRO A 119 3.00 -9.05 -4.59
C PRO A 119 3.47 -9.59 -5.95
N ILE A 120 2.79 -10.59 -6.52
CA ILE A 120 3.11 -11.11 -7.86
C ILE A 120 2.83 -10.04 -8.92
N GLY A 121 1.68 -9.40 -8.83
CA GLY A 121 1.28 -8.34 -9.76
C GLY A 121 2.18 -7.10 -9.69
N ILE A 122 2.71 -6.75 -8.51
CA ILE A 122 3.71 -5.68 -8.36
C ILE A 122 4.98 -6.02 -9.12
N VAL A 123 5.53 -7.22 -8.95
CA VAL A 123 6.77 -7.62 -9.65
C VAL A 123 6.58 -7.54 -11.16
N ILE A 124 5.51 -8.12 -11.70
CA ILE A 124 5.20 -8.08 -13.12
C ILE A 124 4.92 -6.64 -13.57
N GLY A 125 4.10 -5.93 -12.80
CA GLY A 125 3.70 -4.57 -13.11
C GLY A 125 4.87 -3.60 -13.15
N LEU A 126 5.83 -3.68 -12.23
CA LEU A 126 7.03 -2.84 -12.23
C LEU A 126 7.89 -3.10 -13.47
N ILE A 127 8.10 -4.36 -13.86
CA ILE A 127 8.87 -4.70 -15.08
C ILE A 127 8.24 -4.06 -16.31
N LEU A 128 6.91 -4.13 -16.43
CA LEU A 128 6.19 -3.61 -17.60
C LEU A 128 6.03 -2.09 -17.56
N PHE A 129 5.92 -1.50 -16.39
CA PHE A 129 5.52 -0.11 -16.23
C PHE A 129 6.69 0.87 -16.05
N ILE A 130 7.86 0.44 -15.53
CA ILE A 130 9.03 1.31 -15.34
C ILE A 130 9.41 2.05 -16.64
N PRO A 131 9.46 1.42 -17.83
CA PRO A 131 9.82 2.11 -19.08
C PRO A 131 8.84 3.23 -19.44
N ILE A 132 7.58 3.11 -19.02
CA ILE A 132 6.50 4.05 -19.33
C ILE A 132 6.42 5.13 -18.24
N ALA A 133 6.70 4.78 -16.99
CA ALA A 133 6.59 5.62 -15.82
C ALA A 133 7.42 6.92 -15.90
N ASN A 134 8.57 6.87 -16.57
CA ASN A 134 9.48 8.00 -16.71
C ASN A 134 8.95 9.11 -17.65
N LYS A 135 7.90 8.83 -18.43
CA LYS A 135 7.26 9.80 -19.33
C LYS A 135 6.25 10.71 -18.61
N PHE A 136 5.88 10.38 -17.36
CA PHE A 136 4.86 11.09 -16.62
C PHE A 136 5.45 11.95 -15.51
N ASN A 137 4.75 13.05 -15.20
CA ASN A 137 5.11 13.90 -14.06
C ASN A 137 4.99 13.11 -12.75
N VAL A 138 6.04 13.14 -11.94
CA VAL A 138 6.19 12.37 -10.69
C VAL A 138 5.01 12.59 -9.73
N PHE A 139 4.66 13.85 -9.46
CA PHE A 139 3.58 14.17 -8.53
C PHE A 139 2.21 13.73 -9.05
N SER A 140 1.93 13.99 -10.32
CA SER A 140 0.65 13.59 -10.93
C SER A 140 0.48 12.07 -10.89
N MET A 141 1.54 11.34 -11.25
CA MET A 141 1.53 9.89 -11.26
C MET A 141 1.39 9.30 -9.85
N LEU A 142 2.06 9.91 -8.86
CA LEU A 142 1.90 9.58 -7.45
C LEU A 142 0.43 9.69 -7.02
N VAL A 143 -0.22 10.84 -7.29
CA VAL A 143 -1.58 11.08 -6.83
C VAL A 143 -2.60 10.27 -7.63
N TYR A 144 -2.49 10.18 -8.96
CA TYR A 144 -3.41 9.36 -9.76
C TYR A 144 -3.29 7.87 -9.44
N GLY A 145 -2.08 7.34 -9.29
CA GLY A 145 -1.88 5.96 -8.85
C GLY A 145 -2.46 5.69 -7.46
N ALA A 146 -2.30 6.64 -6.52
CA ALA A 146 -2.91 6.58 -5.20
C ALA A 146 -4.46 6.60 -5.29
N MET A 147 -5.05 7.42 -6.19
CA MET A 147 -6.49 7.43 -6.45
C MET A 147 -6.98 6.07 -6.98
N VAL A 148 -6.24 5.45 -7.91
CA VAL A 148 -6.56 4.09 -8.40
C VAL A 148 -6.53 3.09 -7.25
N SER A 149 -5.51 3.15 -6.38
CA SER A 149 -5.46 2.29 -5.18
C SER A 149 -6.64 2.53 -4.23
N ALA A 150 -7.03 3.79 -3.99
CA ALA A 150 -8.20 4.12 -3.17
C ALA A 150 -9.49 3.58 -3.81
N PHE A 151 -9.60 3.66 -5.13
CA PHE A 151 -10.74 3.16 -5.88
C PHE A 151 -10.91 1.64 -5.80
N SER A 152 -9.86 0.89 -5.46
CA SER A 152 -9.91 -0.57 -5.33
C SER A 152 -10.92 -1.10 -4.31
N LEU A 153 -11.35 -0.26 -3.36
CA LEU A 153 -12.35 -0.65 -2.36
C LEU A 153 -13.79 -0.55 -2.87
N PHE A 154 -14.05 0.21 -3.94
CA PHE A 154 -15.40 0.39 -4.46
C PHE A 154 -16.03 -0.88 -5.06
N PRO A 155 -15.32 -1.79 -5.75
CA PRO A 155 -15.88 -3.08 -6.12
C PRO A 155 -16.50 -3.84 -4.95
N LEU A 156 -15.91 -3.73 -3.74
CA LEU A 156 -16.41 -4.36 -2.52
C LEU A 156 -17.63 -3.64 -1.93
N ALA A 157 -17.88 -2.40 -2.33
CA ALA A 157 -19.03 -1.58 -1.92
C ALA A 157 -20.26 -1.76 -2.82
N LEU A 158 -20.11 -2.40 -3.98
CA LEU A 158 -21.21 -2.62 -4.90
C LEU A 158 -22.11 -3.75 -4.40
N PRO A 159 -23.38 -3.80 -4.84
CA PRO A 159 -24.27 -4.92 -4.56
C PRO A 159 -23.68 -6.24 -5.09
N TRP A 160 -23.53 -7.23 -4.24
CA TRP A 160 -22.93 -8.52 -4.62
C TRP A 160 -23.70 -9.21 -5.77
N GLN A 161 -25.03 -8.96 -5.89
CA GLN A 161 -25.86 -9.49 -6.95
C GLN A 161 -25.41 -9.11 -8.36
N TRP A 162 -24.67 -8.01 -8.50
CA TRP A 162 -24.11 -7.57 -9.79
C TRP A 162 -22.99 -8.50 -10.30
N TYR A 163 -22.40 -9.29 -9.40
CA TYR A 163 -21.31 -10.21 -9.71
C TYR A 163 -21.77 -11.64 -9.92
N GLY A 164 -23.08 -11.94 -9.72
CA GLY A 164 -23.67 -13.24 -9.97
C GLY A 164 -24.72 -13.67 -8.95
N ALA A 165 -25.29 -14.85 -9.15
CA ALA A 165 -26.33 -15.39 -8.29
C ALA A 165 -25.79 -16.09 -7.02
N ASP A 166 -24.58 -16.59 -7.08
CA ASP A 166 -23.91 -17.23 -5.95
C ASP A 166 -23.12 -16.21 -5.14
N ILE A 167 -23.47 -16.06 -3.85
CA ILE A 167 -22.88 -15.04 -2.97
C ILE A 167 -21.39 -15.25 -2.72
N ALA A 168 -20.94 -16.50 -2.56
CA ALA A 168 -19.54 -16.79 -2.31
C ALA A 168 -18.69 -16.45 -3.54
N ARG A 169 -19.16 -16.85 -4.72
CA ARG A 169 -18.52 -16.53 -6.01
C ARG A 169 -18.54 -15.03 -6.27
N ALA A 170 -19.63 -14.35 -5.99
CA ALA A 170 -19.76 -12.91 -6.15
C ALA A 170 -18.70 -12.18 -5.30
N HIS A 171 -18.61 -12.49 -4.00
CA HIS A 171 -17.61 -11.89 -3.12
C HIS A 171 -16.17 -12.25 -3.50
N TYR A 172 -15.94 -13.44 -4.06
CA TYR A 172 -14.64 -13.81 -4.61
C TYR A 172 -14.26 -12.94 -5.81
N LEU A 173 -15.18 -12.68 -6.74
CA LEU A 173 -14.96 -11.80 -7.88
C LEU A 173 -14.76 -10.35 -7.47
N MET A 174 -15.52 -9.87 -6.48
CA MET A 174 -15.32 -8.55 -5.87
C MET A 174 -13.92 -8.41 -5.26
N ALA A 175 -13.46 -9.44 -4.53
CA ALA A 175 -12.13 -9.49 -3.95
C ALA A 175 -11.05 -9.49 -5.04
N LEU A 176 -11.22 -10.30 -6.09
CA LEU A 176 -10.30 -10.35 -7.22
C LEU A 176 -10.19 -8.99 -7.93
N ALA A 177 -11.32 -8.35 -8.23
CA ALA A 177 -11.34 -7.02 -8.84
C ALA A 177 -10.61 -5.99 -7.95
N SER A 178 -10.89 -6.00 -6.64
CA SER A 178 -10.21 -5.14 -5.67
C SER A 178 -8.69 -5.35 -5.67
N MET A 179 -8.23 -6.62 -5.64
CA MET A 179 -6.81 -6.96 -5.66
C MET A 179 -6.11 -6.49 -6.92
N VAL A 180 -6.71 -6.67 -8.08
CA VAL A 180 -6.14 -6.22 -9.37
C VAL A 180 -6.04 -4.70 -9.41
N ILE A 181 -7.11 -3.98 -9.02
CA ILE A 181 -7.12 -2.52 -9.05
C ILE A 181 -6.08 -1.93 -8.07
N VAL A 182 -6.00 -2.44 -6.83
CA VAL A 182 -5.02 -1.95 -5.85
C VAL A 182 -3.59 -2.17 -6.34
N THR A 183 -3.32 -3.32 -6.97
CA THR A 183 -1.99 -3.65 -7.52
C THR A 183 -1.60 -2.69 -8.65
N VAL A 184 -2.50 -2.42 -9.60
CA VAL A 184 -2.26 -1.43 -10.67
C VAL A 184 -1.96 -0.05 -10.10
N GLY A 185 -2.75 0.39 -9.11
CA GLY A 185 -2.51 1.65 -8.42
C GLY A 185 -1.13 1.68 -7.74
N GLU A 186 -0.75 0.60 -7.04
CA GLU A 186 0.51 0.52 -6.30
C GLU A 186 1.73 0.58 -7.22
N VAL A 187 1.72 -0.13 -8.31
CA VAL A 187 2.77 -0.06 -9.33
C VAL A 187 2.98 1.37 -9.81
N ALA A 188 1.91 2.15 -9.93
CA ALA A 188 1.98 3.53 -10.39
C ALA A 188 2.51 4.51 -9.33
N TRP A 189 2.01 4.45 -8.08
CA TRP A 189 2.28 5.49 -7.09
C TRP A 189 3.46 5.18 -6.16
N SER A 190 3.69 3.92 -5.82
CA SER A 190 4.64 3.56 -4.77
C SER A 190 6.09 3.98 -5.11
N PRO A 191 6.63 3.70 -6.30
CA PRO A 191 7.97 4.18 -6.70
C PRO A 191 8.03 5.71 -6.76
N LYS A 192 6.95 6.35 -7.21
CA LYS A 192 6.89 7.81 -7.36
C LYS A 192 6.82 8.55 -6.03
N LEU A 193 6.37 7.91 -4.95
CA LEU A 193 6.46 8.49 -3.61
C LEU A 193 7.92 8.65 -3.16
N TYR A 194 8.75 7.66 -3.39
CA TYR A 194 10.18 7.74 -3.05
C TYR A 194 10.90 8.77 -3.92
N GLU A 195 10.59 8.80 -5.21
CA GLU A 195 11.12 9.80 -6.14
C GLU A 195 10.71 11.23 -5.75
N TYR A 196 9.43 11.44 -5.40
CA TYR A 196 8.94 12.71 -4.88
C TYR A 196 9.65 13.10 -3.58
N THR A 197 9.79 12.16 -2.64
CA THR A 197 10.43 12.40 -1.35
C THR A 197 11.88 12.84 -1.53
N ALA A 198 12.63 12.18 -2.40
CA ALA A 198 13.99 12.56 -2.73
C ALA A 198 14.07 13.93 -3.43
N ALA A 199 13.11 14.23 -4.32
CA ALA A 199 13.09 15.50 -5.07
C ALA A 199 12.79 16.73 -4.21
N ILE A 200 12.06 16.58 -3.09
CA ILE A 200 11.75 17.69 -2.18
C ILE A 200 12.76 17.81 -1.04
N ALA A 201 13.58 16.78 -0.82
CA ALA A 201 14.59 16.80 0.23
C ALA A 201 15.70 17.82 -0.09
N PRO A 202 16.19 18.58 0.90
CA PRO A 202 17.39 19.35 0.75
C PRO A 202 18.57 18.44 0.38
N ARG A 203 19.51 18.95 -0.41
CA ARG A 203 20.70 18.19 -0.82
C ARG A 203 21.46 17.63 0.38
N GLY A 204 21.80 16.35 0.34
CA GLY A 204 22.47 15.63 1.43
C GLY A 204 21.58 15.19 2.59
N GLN A 205 20.26 15.43 2.53
CA GLN A 205 19.27 15.00 3.54
C GLN A 205 18.27 13.97 2.99
N GLU A 206 18.46 13.49 1.77
CA GLU A 206 17.55 12.58 1.07
C GLU A 206 17.26 11.32 1.90
N GLY A 207 18.29 10.75 2.53
CA GLY A 207 18.15 9.56 3.39
C GLY A 207 17.25 9.81 4.61
N VAL A 208 17.36 10.98 5.24
CA VAL A 208 16.50 11.37 6.39
C VAL A 208 15.05 11.51 5.94
N TYR A 209 14.79 12.19 4.82
CA TYR A 209 13.44 12.36 4.27
C TYR A 209 12.82 11.02 3.86
N LEU A 210 13.59 10.13 3.22
CA LEU A 210 13.14 8.77 2.88
C LEU A 210 12.80 7.96 4.15
N GLY A 211 13.63 8.04 5.20
CA GLY A 211 13.33 7.41 6.48
C GLY A 211 12.04 7.94 7.11
N LEU A 212 11.86 9.27 7.13
CA LEU A 212 10.65 9.91 7.65
C LEU A 212 9.40 9.55 6.84
N SER A 213 9.53 9.33 5.53
CA SER A 213 8.41 8.93 4.66
C SER A 213 7.84 7.55 4.99
N LEU A 214 8.55 6.73 5.77
CA LEU A 214 8.06 5.42 6.23
C LEU A 214 7.23 5.50 7.51
N ILE A 215 7.36 6.55 8.33
CA ILE A 215 6.64 6.70 9.60
C ILE A 215 5.13 6.53 9.42
N PRO A 216 4.47 7.19 8.43
CA PRO A 216 3.04 7.07 8.24
C PRO A 216 2.56 5.66 7.89
N TRP A 217 3.42 4.83 7.33
CA TRP A 217 3.12 3.41 7.12
C TRP A 217 2.90 2.68 8.46
N PHE A 218 3.74 2.94 9.44
CA PHE A 218 3.58 2.38 10.79
C PHE A 218 2.34 2.94 11.47
N VAL A 219 2.09 4.25 11.34
CA VAL A 219 0.90 4.91 11.88
C VAL A 219 -0.37 4.31 11.28
N ALA A 220 -0.43 4.14 9.94
CA ALA A 220 -1.56 3.53 9.26
C ALA A 220 -1.83 2.11 9.76
N LYS A 221 -0.78 1.27 9.85
CA LYS A 221 -0.91 -0.10 10.37
C LYS A 221 -1.42 -0.13 11.82
N THR A 222 -0.89 0.72 12.68
CA THR A 222 -1.30 0.80 14.08
C THR A 222 -2.76 1.22 14.20
N LEU A 223 -3.19 2.25 13.48
CA LEU A 223 -4.58 2.70 13.48
C LEU A 223 -5.52 1.61 12.94
N VAL A 224 -5.18 1.02 11.80
CA VAL A 224 -5.99 -0.06 11.22
C VAL A 224 -6.07 -1.25 12.17
N SER A 225 -4.96 -1.65 12.81
CA SER A 225 -4.97 -2.74 13.79
C SER A 225 -5.87 -2.44 14.98
N ALA A 226 -5.81 -1.21 15.51
CA ALA A 226 -6.62 -0.80 16.66
C ALA A 226 -8.12 -0.79 16.36
N PHE A 227 -8.51 -0.35 15.16
CA PHE A 227 -9.92 -0.15 14.80
C PHE A 227 -10.53 -1.30 13.99
N SER A 228 -9.72 -2.18 13.38
CA SER A 228 -10.22 -3.24 12.49
C SER A 228 -11.23 -4.19 13.16
N GLY A 229 -11.04 -4.50 14.44
CA GLY A 229 -11.97 -5.34 15.20
C GLY A 229 -13.36 -4.69 15.30
N HIS A 230 -13.42 -3.44 15.72
CA HIS A 230 -14.67 -2.68 15.84
C HIS A 230 -15.36 -2.48 14.48
N MET A 231 -14.58 -2.21 13.43
CA MET A 231 -15.14 -2.10 12.06
C MET A 231 -15.78 -3.40 11.61
N LEU A 232 -15.11 -4.53 11.84
CA LEU A 232 -15.66 -5.84 11.50
C LEU A 232 -16.88 -6.20 12.35
N GLU A 233 -16.88 -5.83 13.63
CA GLU A 233 -18.00 -6.08 14.52
C GLU A 233 -19.25 -5.29 14.12
N TYR A 234 -19.06 -4.04 13.72
CA TYR A 234 -20.14 -3.14 13.35
C TYR A 234 -20.69 -3.42 11.94
N TRP A 235 -19.83 -3.56 10.91
CA TRP A 235 -20.27 -3.69 9.52
C TRP A 235 -20.25 -5.11 8.95
N SER A 236 -19.45 -5.97 9.53
CA SER A 236 -19.26 -7.35 9.04
C SER A 236 -19.19 -8.33 10.20
N PRO A 237 -20.18 -8.35 11.11
CA PRO A 237 -20.16 -9.24 12.25
C PRO A 237 -20.13 -10.70 11.79
N GLU A 238 -19.59 -11.59 12.60
CA GLU A 238 -19.57 -13.03 12.30
C GLU A 238 -20.96 -13.62 12.29
N LYS A 239 -21.81 -13.12 13.18
CA LYS A 239 -23.22 -13.51 13.31
C LYS A 239 -24.09 -12.27 13.45
N VAL A 240 -25.28 -12.33 12.85
CA VAL A 240 -26.30 -11.30 12.89
C VAL A 240 -27.54 -11.86 13.57
N SER A 241 -28.11 -11.15 14.53
CA SER A 241 -29.39 -11.54 15.16
C SER A 241 -30.54 -11.00 14.32
N VAL A 242 -31.35 -11.92 13.78
CA VAL A 242 -32.53 -11.60 12.97
C VAL A 242 -33.73 -12.34 13.57
N GLY A 243 -34.71 -11.58 14.07
CA GLY A 243 -35.91 -12.16 14.67
C GLY A 243 -35.64 -13.11 15.86
N GLY A 244 -34.55 -12.88 16.61
CA GLY A 244 -34.14 -13.76 17.72
C GLY A 244 -33.31 -14.98 17.31
N VAL A 245 -33.06 -15.18 16.00
CA VAL A 245 -32.19 -16.25 15.48
C VAL A 245 -30.85 -15.69 15.08
N SER A 246 -29.78 -16.36 15.50
CA SER A 246 -28.39 -15.95 15.16
C SER A 246 -27.98 -16.59 13.83
N LEU A 247 -27.84 -15.80 12.76
CA LEU A 247 -27.45 -16.23 11.43
C LEU A 247 -26.00 -15.83 11.12
N PRO A 248 -25.22 -16.65 10.39
CA PRO A 248 -23.96 -16.23 9.79
C PRO A 248 -24.16 -15.03 8.86
N LEU A 249 -23.15 -14.13 8.76
CA LEU A 249 -23.21 -12.93 7.92
C LEU A 249 -23.65 -13.26 6.48
N GLN A 250 -23.08 -14.30 5.87
CA GLN A 250 -23.39 -14.72 4.51
C GLN A 250 -24.88 -15.03 4.33
N GLN A 251 -25.49 -15.74 5.29
CA GLN A 251 -26.92 -16.06 5.24
C GLN A 251 -27.80 -14.84 5.43
N ALA A 252 -27.41 -13.95 6.34
CA ALA A 252 -28.13 -12.70 6.57
C ALA A 252 -28.08 -11.77 5.33
N LEU A 253 -26.98 -11.76 4.59
CA LEU A 253 -26.86 -11.04 3.30
C LEU A 253 -27.73 -11.67 2.20
N LEU A 254 -27.78 -13.01 2.11
CA LEU A 254 -28.65 -13.71 1.17
C LEU A 254 -30.13 -13.41 1.40
N GLN A 255 -30.53 -13.28 2.65
CA GLN A 255 -31.92 -12.99 3.05
C GLN A 255 -32.24 -11.49 3.04
N ASN A 256 -31.32 -10.62 2.59
CA ASN A 256 -31.45 -9.15 2.61
C ASN A 256 -31.85 -8.59 3.99
N GLN A 257 -31.38 -9.21 5.07
CA GLN A 257 -31.71 -8.81 6.45
C GLN A 257 -30.79 -7.70 6.99
N ILE A 258 -29.77 -7.31 6.23
CA ILE A 258 -28.80 -6.29 6.64
C ILE A 258 -29.01 -5.03 5.79
N PRO A 259 -29.41 -3.89 6.40
CA PRO A 259 -29.47 -2.62 5.69
C PRO A 259 -28.10 -2.25 5.13
N TYR A 260 -28.06 -1.61 3.95
CA TYR A 260 -26.82 -1.25 3.27
C TYR A 260 -25.80 -0.55 4.19
N TRP A 261 -26.25 0.44 4.98
CA TRP A 261 -25.38 1.23 5.86
C TRP A 261 -24.84 0.48 7.09
N HIS A 262 -25.42 -0.67 7.41
CA HIS A 262 -24.96 -1.55 8.50
C HIS A 262 -24.28 -2.82 7.95
N GLY A 263 -24.13 -2.91 6.64
CA GLY A 263 -23.51 -4.04 5.97
C GLY A 263 -22.08 -3.76 5.50
N PRO A 264 -21.37 -4.80 5.06
CA PRO A 264 -19.98 -4.71 4.63
C PRO A 264 -19.76 -3.77 3.44
N ALA A 265 -20.76 -3.60 2.57
CA ALA A 265 -20.69 -2.69 1.44
C ALA A 265 -20.46 -1.23 1.87
N ALA A 266 -21.17 -0.78 2.91
CA ALA A 266 -20.99 0.56 3.46
C ALA A 266 -19.61 0.75 4.10
N MET A 267 -19.07 -0.28 4.76
CA MET A 267 -17.70 -0.24 5.29
C MET A 267 -16.70 0.10 4.20
N TRP A 268 -16.74 -0.63 3.09
CA TRP A 268 -15.81 -0.40 1.98
C TRP A 268 -16.04 0.94 1.28
N LEU A 269 -17.30 1.39 1.18
CA LEU A 269 -17.62 2.71 0.64
C LEU A 269 -17.00 3.83 1.50
N VAL A 270 -17.15 3.77 2.82
CA VAL A 270 -16.61 4.77 3.75
C VAL A 270 -15.09 4.79 3.71
N LEU A 271 -14.46 3.61 3.77
CA LEU A 271 -13.00 3.50 3.75
C LEU A 271 -12.41 3.95 2.40
N GLY A 272 -13.03 3.56 1.28
CA GLY A 272 -12.63 3.99 -0.06
C GLY A 272 -12.84 5.49 -0.27
N GLY A 273 -13.97 6.03 0.19
CA GLY A 273 -14.28 7.45 0.14
C GLY A 273 -13.27 8.29 0.93
N TYR A 274 -12.91 7.86 2.13
CA TYR A 274 -11.87 8.52 2.95
C TYR A 274 -10.50 8.52 2.22
N ALA A 275 -10.07 7.39 1.68
CA ALA A 275 -8.82 7.29 0.96
C ALA A 275 -8.80 8.16 -0.29
N LEU A 276 -9.92 8.18 -1.05
CA LEU A 276 -10.06 8.98 -2.26
C LEU A 276 -10.10 10.49 -1.95
N ALA A 277 -10.78 10.89 -0.89
CA ALA A 277 -10.85 12.30 -0.47
C ALA A 277 -9.46 12.88 -0.19
N GLY A 278 -8.58 12.13 0.49
CA GLY A 278 -7.19 12.53 0.71
C GLY A 278 -6.43 12.77 -0.60
N CYS A 279 -6.60 11.90 -1.59
CA CYS A 279 -5.98 12.05 -2.90
C CYS A 279 -6.51 13.29 -3.66
N VAL A 280 -7.83 13.54 -3.61
CA VAL A 280 -8.43 14.73 -4.23
C VAL A 280 -7.88 16.01 -3.59
N ILE A 281 -7.81 16.07 -2.26
CA ILE A 281 -7.22 17.21 -1.55
C ILE A 281 -5.75 17.39 -1.93
N ALA A 282 -4.97 16.30 -2.03
CA ALA A 282 -3.57 16.36 -2.47
C ALA A 282 -3.45 16.96 -3.89
N MET A 283 -4.37 16.62 -4.79
CA MET A 283 -4.41 17.18 -6.14
C MET A 283 -4.73 18.68 -6.12
N LEU A 284 -5.70 19.11 -5.32
CA LEU A 284 -6.04 20.53 -5.15
C LEU A 284 -4.87 21.34 -4.59
N LEU A 285 -4.11 20.77 -3.67
CA LEU A 285 -2.95 21.40 -3.05
C LEU A 285 -1.65 21.21 -3.87
N ARG A 286 -1.72 20.67 -5.09
CA ARG A 286 -0.57 20.38 -5.94
C ARG A 286 0.44 21.53 -6.00
N GLY A 287 -0.03 22.75 -6.29
CA GLY A 287 0.84 23.92 -6.44
C GLY A 287 1.65 24.25 -5.19
N TRP A 288 1.12 23.97 -3.99
CA TRP A 288 1.82 24.16 -2.73
C TRP A 288 2.76 22.98 -2.42
N LEU A 289 2.28 21.75 -2.62
CA LEU A 289 3.03 20.53 -2.33
C LEU A 289 4.28 20.38 -3.20
N THR A 290 4.25 20.89 -4.44
CA THR A 290 5.39 20.77 -5.38
C THR A 290 6.36 21.95 -5.35
N ARG A 291 6.15 22.95 -4.48
CA ARG A 291 7.07 24.10 -4.37
C ARG A 291 8.44 23.65 -3.87
N GLY A 292 9.51 24.06 -4.59
CA GLY A 292 10.90 23.75 -4.22
C GLY A 292 11.32 22.30 -4.48
N ALA A 293 10.53 21.52 -5.21
CA ALA A 293 10.93 20.19 -5.64
C ALA A 293 11.98 20.27 -6.78
N HIS A 294 13.09 19.59 -6.58
CA HIS A 294 14.18 19.49 -7.57
C HIS A 294 13.96 18.24 -8.42
N TRP A 295 13.12 18.36 -9.46
CA TRP A 295 12.89 17.24 -10.38
C TRP A 295 14.13 17.00 -11.23
N LYS A 296 14.57 15.75 -11.35
CA LYS A 296 15.51 15.40 -12.43
C LYS A 296 14.83 15.74 -13.76
N ALA A 297 15.49 16.54 -14.61
CA ALA A 297 14.99 16.82 -15.93
C ALA A 297 14.73 15.47 -16.64
N ALA A 298 13.55 15.33 -17.27
CA ALA A 298 13.30 14.17 -18.13
C ALA A 298 14.43 14.13 -19.17
N PRO A 299 15.01 12.95 -19.45
CA PRO A 299 16.02 12.85 -20.52
C PRO A 299 15.39 13.40 -21.81
N PRO A 300 16.16 14.15 -22.64
CA PRO A 300 15.67 14.62 -23.91
C PRO A 300 15.20 13.40 -24.74
N ALA A 301 14.04 13.54 -25.39
CA ALA A 301 13.37 12.51 -26.16
C ALA A 301 14.22 12.07 -27.36
#